data_aac0674a8a66ff78aa3285f800e8cc2b
#
_entry.id   aac0674a8a66ff78aa3285f800e8cc2b
#
_cell.length_a   1.000
_cell.length_b   1.000
_cell.length_c   1.000
_cell.angle_alpha   90.00
_cell.angle_beta   90.00
_cell.angle_gamma   90.00
#
_symmetry.space_group_name_H-M   'P 1'
#
loop_
_entity.id
_entity.type
_entity.pdbx_description
1 polymer ?
#
loop_
_entity_poly.entity_id
_entity_poly.type
_entity_poly.pdbx_seq_one_letter_code
_entity_poly.pdbx_strand_id
1 'polypeptide(L)'
;MATTTIDAALVQKMFLAGAKNLESKKEWINDLNVFPVPDGDTGTNMTLTIMSAAKEVSSIANPNMENLSKAISSGSLRGARGNSGVILSQLLRGFTKEMKGVTEITVETLALATSRATETAYKAVMKPKEGTILTVAKGISDKAAEIASQTDDIEEAMRIIIEHAEYVLSKTPDMLPVLKEAGVVDSGGQGLVVVLKGMYDALTGLSLIHISEPTRLLSIS
;
A
#
# COMPACT_ATOMS: atom_id res chain seq x y z
N MET A 1 -22.26 -13.22 -2.07
CA MET A 1 -22.27 -12.77 -0.66
C MET A 1 -21.26 -11.67 -0.49
N ALA A 2 -21.60 -10.60 0.23
CA ALA A 2 -20.67 -9.54 0.54
C ALA A 2 -19.55 -10.06 1.46
N THR A 3 -18.29 -9.64 1.22
CA THR A 3 -17.14 -9.95 2.08
C THR A 3 -17.07 -8.87 3.16
N THR A 4 -17.36 -9.24 4.41
CA THR A 4 -17.42 -8.28 5.52
C THR A 4 -16.14 -8.20 6.33
N THR A 5 -15.29 -9.23 6.26
CA THR A 5 -14.07 -9.30 7.04
C THR A 5 -12.90 -9.91 6.26
N ILE A 6 -11.70 -9.55 6.67
CA ILE A 6 -10.46 -10.13 6.17
C ILE A 6 -9.77 -10.81 7.36
N ASP A 7 -9.56 -12.13 7.28
CA ASP A 7 -8.84 -12.87 8.30
C ASP A 7 -7.31 -12.79 8.11
N ALA A 8 -6.57 -13.32 9.06
CA ALA A 8 -5.11 -13.27 9.03
C ALA A 8 -4.50 -13.97 7.81
N ALA A 9 -5.04 -15.12 7.42
CA ALA A 9 -4.55 -15.85 6.24
C ALA A 9 -4.70 -15.02 4.96
N LEU A 10 -5.81 -14.31 4.81
CA LEU A 10 -6.06 -13.42 3.67
C LEU A 10 -5.18 -12.16 3.74
N VAL A 11 -4.97 -11.58 4.92
CA VAL A 11 -4.03 -10.47 5.12
C VAL A 11 -2.62 -10.85 4.65
N GLN A 12 -2.16 -12.05 5.00
CA GLN A 12 -0.87 -12.56 4.55
C GLN A 12 -0.77 -12.58 3.03
N LYS A 13 -1.76 -13.15 2.36
CA LYS A 13 -1.83 -13.21 0.89
C LYS A 13 -1.88 -11.81 0.26
N MET A 14 -2.69 -10.92 0.81
CA MET A 14 -2.83 -9.56 0.32
C MET A 14 -1.52 -8.79 0.43
N PHE A 15 -0.85 -8.87 1.58
CA PHE A 15 0.42 -8.19 1.80
C PHE A 15 1.49 -8.67 0.81
N LEU A 16 1.63 -9.98 0.64
CA LEU A 16 2.59 -10.57 -0.30
C LEU A 16 2.28 -10.17 -1.75
N ALA A 17 1.00 -10.14 -2.13
CA ALA A 17 0.59 -9.71 -3.47
C ALA A 17 0.87 -8.21 -3.70
N GLY A 18 0.63 -7.36 -2.70
CA GLY A 18 0.96 -5.93 -2.77
C GLY A 18 2.45 -5.70 -2.94
N ALA A 19 3.27 -6.39 -2.16
CA ALA A 19 4.73 -6.32 -2.25
C ALA A 19 5.25 -6.76 -3.63
N LYS A 20 4.72 -7.86 -4.15
CA LYS A 20 5.09 -8.38 -5.48
C LYS A 20 4.66 -7.43 -6.61
N ASN A 21 3.50 -6.80 -6.49
CA ASN A 21 3.03 -5.82 -7.48
C ASN A 21 3.97 -4.60 -7.51
N LEU A 22 4.40 -4.12 -6.36
CA LEU A 22 5.37 -3.03 -6.26
C LEU A 22 6.71 -3.41 -6.91
N GLU A 23 7.23 -4.59 -6.60
CA GLU A 23 8.48 -5.11 -7.18
C GLU A 23 8.40 -5.16 -8.70
N SER A 24 7.29 -5.64 -9.26
CA SER A 24 7.10 -5.75 -10.70
C SER A 24 7.07 -4.41 -11.44
N LYS A 25 6.78 -3.32 -10.74
CA LYS A 25 6.62 -1.96 -11.29
C LYS A 25 7.67 -0.97 -10.78
N LYS A 26 8.70 -1.45 -10.10
CA LYS A 26 9.70 -0.57 -9.47
C LYS A 26 10.41 0.37 -10.45
N GLU A 27 10.76 -0.12 -11.64
CA GLU A 27 11.44 0.70 -12.64
C GLU A 27 10.56 1.83 -13.14
N TRP A 28 9.30 1.54 -13.43
CA TRP A 28 8.34 2.57 -13.80
C TRP A 28 8.17 3.64 -12.71
N ILE A 29 8.12 3.24 -11.43
CA ILE A 29 8.04 4.18 -10.31
C ILE A 29 9.33 5.00 -10.20
N ASN A 30 10.50 4.40 -10.45
CA ASN A 30 11.76 5.11 -10.50
C ASN A 30 11.73 6.24 -11.56
N ASP A 31 11.13 5.98 -12.72
CA ASP A 31 11.01 6.96 -13.80
C ASP A 31 10.16 8.18 -13.42
N LEU A 32 9.26 8.04 -12.45
CA LEU A 32 8.44 9.15 -11.95
C LEU A 32 9.17 10.03 -10.93
N ASN A 33 10.31 9.60 -10.43
CA ASN A 33 10.99 10.22 -9.30
C ASN A 33 11.71 11.50 -9.69
N VAL A 34 11.08 12.64 -9.43
CA VAL A 34 11.66 13.98 -9.63
C VAL A 34 11.74 14.82 -8.35
N PHE A 35 11.12 14.36 -7.27
CA PHE A 35 11.07 15.05 -5.98
C PHE A 35 11.23 14.06 -4.81
N PRO A 36 11.91 14.44 -3.72
CA PRO A 36 12.64 15.70 -3.48
C PRO A 36 13.98 15.80 -4.22
N VAL A 37 14.54 14.67 -4.62
CA VAL A 37 15.78 14.57 -5.39
C VAL A 37 15.54 13.65 -6.58
N PRO A 38 15.87 14.05 -7.81
CA PRO A 38 15.60 13.26 -9.00
C PRO A 38 16.69 12.18 -9.24
N ASP A 39 16.86 11.30 -8.26
CA ASP A 39 17.86 10.21 -8.29
C ASP A 39 17.31 8.88 -8.82
N GLY A 40 16.00 8.83 -9.13
CA GLY A 40 15.39 7.68 -9.79
C GLY A 40 15.37 6.41 -8.93
N ASP A 41 15.26 6.53 -7.62
CA ASP A 41 15.40 5.39 -6.70
C ASP A 41 14.16 5.09 -5.85
N THR A 42 13.08 5.87 -5.99
CA THR A 42 11.85 5.71 -5.18
C THR A 42 11.29 4.30 -5.26
N GLY A 43 11.13 3.77 -6.46
CA GLY A 43 10.60 2.41 -6.66
C GLY A 43 11.50 1.35 -6.07
N THR A 44 12.80 1.49 -6.25
CA THR A 44 13.81 0.59 -5.67
C THR A 44 13.77 0.62 -4.15
N ASN A 45 13.76 1.80 -3.55
CA ASN A 45 13.75 1.98 -2.09
C ASN A 45 12.48 1.43 -1.46
N MET A 46 11.32 1.73 -2.03
CA MET A 46 10.04 1.20 -1.54
C MET A 46 9.99 -0.32 -1.67
N THR A 47 10.48 -0.86 -2.78
CA THR A 47 10.53 -2.32 -3.03
C THR A 47 11.42 -3.01 -2.01
N LEU A 48 12.64 -2.53 -1.78
CA LEU A 48 13.54 -3.10 -0.78
C LEU A 48 12.91 -3.09 0.62
N THR A 49 12.21 -2.02 0.94
CA THR A 49 11.56 -1.85 2.24
C THR A 49 10.42 -2.87 2.42
N ILE A 50 9.51 -2.97 1.46
CA ILE A 50 8.35 -3.87 1.59
C ILE A 50 8.76 -5.34 1.45
N MET A 51 9.75 -5.65 0.60
CA MET A 51 10.23 -7.01 0.42
C MET A 51 10.95 -7.55 1.65
N SER A 52 11.60 -6.69 2.43
CA SER A 52 12.16 -7.06 3.72
C SER A 52 11.07 -7.58 4.68
N ALA A 53 9.92 -6.90 4.73
CA ALA A 53 8.77 -7.36 5.49
C ALA A 53 8.12 -8.62 4.86
N ALA A 54 7.99 -8.66 3.54
CA ALA A 54 7.39 -9.78 2.81
C ALA A 54 8.14 -11.10 3.06
N LYS A 55 9.46 -11.04 3.15
CA LYS A 55 10.27 -12.22 3.48
C LYS A 55 9.89 -12.81 4.83
N GLU A 56 9.70 -11.98 5.84
CA GLU A 56 9.28 -12.44 7.17
C GLU A 56 7.83 -12.93 7.17
N VAL A 57 6.93 -12.21 6.50
CA VAL A 57 5.52 -12.59 6.36
C VAL A 57 5.39 -13.94 5.67
N SER A 58 6.13 -14.18 4.60
CA SER A 58 6.09 -15.44 3.85
C SER A 58 6.57 -16.65 4.65
N SER A 59 7.39 -16.45 5.68
CA SER A 59 7.89 -17.52 6.53
C SER A 59 6.93 -17.95 7.64
N ILE A 60 5.83 -17.24 7.83
CA ILE A 60 4.84 -17.54 8.87
C ILE A 60 3.93 -18.68 8.40
N ALA A 61 4.03 -19.85 9.06
CA ALA A 61 3.21 -21.01 8.73
C ALA A 61 1.77 -20.89 9.24
N ASN A 62 1.58 -20.31 10.42
CA ASN A 62 0.27 -20.15 11.05
C ASN A 62 0.02 -18.66 11.32
N PRO A 63 -0.48 -17.91 10.32
CA PRO A 63 -0.66 -16.47 10.47
C PRO A 63 -1.78 -16.13 11.44
N ASN A 64 -1.51 -15.13 12.27
CA ASN A 64 -2.49 -14.42 13.07
C ASN A 64 -2.18 -12.92 13.01
N MET A 65 -3.09 -12.08 13.49
CA MET A 65 -2.90 -10.63 13.37
C MET A 65 -1.69 -10.13 14.15
N GLU A 66 -1.33 -10.77 15.24
CA GLU A 66 -0.19 -10.39 16.06
C GLU A 66 1.15 -10.70 15.38
N ASN A 67 1.35 -11.92 14.88
CA ASN A 67 2.62 -12.29 14.24
C ASN A 67 2.78 -11.61 12.88
N LEU A 68 1.70 -11.39 12.13
CA LEU A 68 1.73 -10.60 10.90
C LEU A 68 2.08 -9.14 11.17
N SER A 69 1.46 -8.54 12.18
CA SER A 69 1.75 -7.15 12.56
C SER A 69 3.21 -6.96 12.93
N LYS A 70 3.77 -7.88 13.69
CA LYS A 70 5.19 -7.87 14.07
C LYS A 70 6.11 -8.01 12.84
N ALA A 71 5.82 -8.97 11.98
CA ALA A 71 6.62 -9.23 10.76
C ALA A 71 6.59 -8.03 9.81
N ILE A 72 5.42 -7.44 9.59
CA ILE A 72 5.26 -6.27 8.72
C ILE A 72 5.97 -5.05 9.29
N SER A 73 5.71 -4.72 10.55
CA SER A 73 6.26 -3.53 11.20
C SER A 73 7.78 -3.63 11.37
N SER A 74 8.28 -4.70 11.98
CA SER A 74 9.72 -4.87 12.23
C SER A 74 10.49 -5.15 10.94
N GLY A 75 9.94 -5.94 10.04
CA GLY A 75 10.57 -6.30 8.78
C GLY A 75 10.75 -5.08 7.87
N SER A 76 9.72 -4.25 7.72
CA SER A 76 9.80 -3.03 6.92
C SER A 76 10.75 -2.00 7.55
N LEU A 77 10.76 -1.87 8.87
CA LEU A 77 11.66 -0.95 9.57
C LEU A 77 13.14 -1.32 9.36
N ARG A 78 13.49 -2.61 9.50
CA ARG A 78 14.85 -3.09 9.26
C ARG A 78 15.29 -2.92 7.82
N GLY A 79 14.38 -3.06 6.88
CA GLY A 79 14.64 -2.92 5.45
C GLY A 79 14.46 -1.53 4.89
N ALA A 80 14.07 -0.54 5.70
CA ALA A 80 13.77 0.80 5.22
C ALA A 80 14.98 1.45 4.52
N ARG A 81 14.74 1.93 3.30
CA ARG A 81 15.74 2.59 2.45
C ARG A 81 15.19 3.88 1.89
N GLY A 82 16.00 4.95 1.97
CA GLY A 82 15.63 6.27 1.46
C GLY A 82 14.44 6.89 2.19
N ASN A 83 14.07 8.10 1.79
CA ASN A 83 12.93 8.81 2.39
C ASN A 83 11.61 8.05 2.12
N SER A 84 11.41 7.58 0.90
CA SER A 84 10.20 6.86 0.51
C SER A 84 10.05 5.54 1.27
N GLY A 85 11.12 4.80 1.47
CA GLY A 85 11.11 3.56 2.24
C GLY A 85 10.83 3.80 3.72
N VAL A 86 11.41 4.83 4.31
CA VAL A 86 11.16 5.21 5.71
C VAL A 86 9.68 5.60 5.88
N ILE A 87 9.12 6.41 4.98
CA ILE A 87 7.71 6.79 5.05
C ILE A 87 6.81 5.56 4.91
N LEU A 88 7.09 4.68 3.94
CA LEU A 88 6.35 3.44 3.78
C LEU A 88 6.39 2.58 5.05
N SER A 89 7.55 2.44 5.68
CA SER A 89 7.68 1.67 6.93
C SER A 89 6.86 2.30 8.07
N GLN A 90 6.76 3.62 8.13
CA GLN A 90 5.95 4.31 9.14
C GLN A 90 4.44 4.15 8.87
N LEU A 91 4.02 4.18 7.61
CA LEU A 91 2.64 3.85 7.24
C LEU A 91 2.28 2.43 7.68
N LEU A 92 3.12 1.46 7.38
CA LEU A 92 2.91 0.06 7.76
C LEU A 92 2.93 -0.11 9.29
N ARG A 93 3.81 0.57 9.98
CA ARG A 93 3.88 0.55 11.45
C ARG A 93 2.59 1.08 12.08
N GLY A 94 2.08 2.20 11.59
CA GLY A 94 0.83 2.78 12.11
C GLY A 94 -0.37 1.87 11.85
N PHE A 95 -0.47 1.32 10.65
CA PHE A 95 -1.53 0.39 10.26
C PHE A 95 -1.56 -0.86 11.17
N THR A 96 -0.41 -1.46 11.39
CA THR A 96 -0.30 -2.70 12.17
C THR A 96 -0.63 -2.52 13.64
N LYS A 97 -0.54 -1.32 14.18
CA LYS A 97 -0.98 -1.04 15.56
C LYS A 97 -2.46 -1.32 15.77
N GLU A 98 -3.29 -0.97 14.80
CA GLU A 98 -4.74 -1.25 14.85
C GLU A 98 -5.06 -2.70 14.47
N MET A 99 -4.29 -3.29 13.57
CA MET A 99 -4.44 -4.68 13.13
C MET A 99 -4.14 -5.67 14.26
N LYS A 100 -3.17 -5.36 15.11
CA LYS A 100 -2.70 -6.21 16.18
C LYS A 100 -3.78 -6.58 17.21
N GLY A 101 -4.73 -5.68 17.43
CA GLY A 101 -5.77 -5.85 18.45
C GLY A 101 -7.02 -6.61 17.99
N VAL A 102 -7.10 -7.07 16.74
CA VAL A 102 -8.29 -7.69 16.17
C VAL A 102 -7.99 -9.07 15.61
N THR A 103 -9.03 -9.90 15.47
CA THR A 103 -8.91 -11.22 14.82
C THR A 103 -9.25 -11.17 13.35
N GLU A 104 -10.03 -10.17 12.94
CA GLU A 104 -10.44 -9.91 11.56
C GLU A 104 -10.48 -8.40 11.30
N ILE A 105 -10.17 -8.01 10.07
CA ILE A 105 -10.26 -6.61 9.64
C ILE A 105 -11.64 -6.38 9.04
N THR A 106 -12.39 -5.46 9.63
CA THR A 106 -13.65 -4.91 9.11
C THR A 106 -13.40 -3.59 8.40
N VAL A 107 -14.41 -3.01 7.74
CA VAL A 107 -14.32 -1.66 7.17
C VAL A 107 -14.00 -0.63 8.26
N GLU A 108 -14.58 -0.76 9.44
CA GLU A 108 -14.29 0.11 10.59
C GLU A 108 -12.83 0.00 11.04
N THR A 109 -12.31 -1.24 11.17
CA THR A 109 -10.89 -1.46 11.49
C THR A 109 -9.98 -0.86 10.42
N LEU A 110 -10.34 -1.00 9.14
CA LEU A 110 -9.59 -0.43 8.02
C LEU A 110 -9.52 1.09 8.13
N ALA A 111 -10.64 1.75 8.49
CA ALA A 111 -10.68 3.20 8.69
C ALA A 111 -9.76 3.64 9.85
N LEU A 112 -9.79 2.94 10.97
CA LEU A 112 -8.91 3.23 12.11
C LEU A 112 -7.44 2.97 11.79
N ALA A 113 -7.14 1.88 11.09
CA ALA A 113 -5.78 1.50 10.72
C ALA A 113 -5.16 2.47 9.71
N THR A 114 -5.91 2.92 8.70
CA THR A 114 -5.43 3.92 7.73
C THR A 114 -5.24 5.29 8.37
N SER A 115 -6.09 5.67 9.32
CA SER A 115 -5.94 6.90 10.11
C SER A 115 -4.65 6.85 10.95
N ARG A 116 -4.40 5.74 11.63
CA ARG A 116 -3.19 5.55 12.43
C ARG A 116 -1.94 5.51 11.55
N ALA A 117 -2.01 4.89 10.40
CA ALA A 117 -0.92 4.85 9.42
C ALA A 117 -0.52 6.26 8.99
N THR A 118 -1.50 7.07 8.59
CA THR A 118 -1.30 8.45 8.14
C THR A 118 -0.71 9.32 9.25
N GLU A 119 -1.28 9.27 10.44
CA GLU A 119 -0.80 10.01 11.60
C GLU A 119 0.66 9.66 11.92
N THR A 120 0.98 8.38 11.95
CA THR A 120 2.34 7.89 12.23
C THR A 120 3.35 8.40 11.20
N ALA A 121 2.98 8.36 9.91
CA ALA A 121 3.86 8.82 8.83
C ALA A 121 4.06 10.34 8.87
N TYR A 122 3.01 11.12 9.08
CA TYR A 122 3.14 12.58 9.20
C TYR A 122 4.03 13.00 10.37
N LYS A 123 3.93 12.33 11.51
CA LYS A 123 4.79 12.60 12.68
C LYS A 123 6.26 12.26 12.45
N ALA A 124 6.54 11.32 11.56
CA ALA A 124 7.91 10.91 11.26
C ALA A 124 8.64 11.87 10.31
N VAL A 125 7.92 12.78 9.65
CA VAL A 125 8.49 13.72 8.67
C VAL A 125 8.54 15.11 9.30
N MET A 126 9.76 15.69 9.38
CA MET A 126 9.96 17.00 10.04
C MET A 126 9.20 18.14 9.33
N LYS A 127 9.13 18.11 8.00
CA LYS A 127 8.47 19.13 7.17
C LYS A 127 7.61 18.45 6.12
N PRO A 128 6.42 17.95 6.48
CA PRO A 128 5.53 17.33 5.52
C PRO A 128 5.19 18.27 4.37
N LYS A 129 5.22 17.75 3.16
CA LYS A 129 4.83 18.49 1.97
C LYS A 129 3.59 17.86 1.34
N GLU A 130 2.64 18.69 0.93
CA GLU A 130 1.49 18.24 0.17
C GLU A 130 1.87 17.96 -1.29
N GLY A 131 1.13 17.08 -1.94
CA GLY A 131 1.45 16.58 -3.27
C GLY A 131 2.41 15.38 -3.26
N THR A 132 2.50 14.68 -2.14
CA THR A 132 3.40 13.53 -1.93
C THR A 132 2.63 12.28 -1.50
N ILE A 133 3.36 11.19 -1.25
CA ILE A 133 2.80 9.95 -0.67
C ILE A 133 1.95 10.23 0.59
N LEU A 134 2.33 11.22 1.38
CA LEU A 134 1.57 11.60 2.59
C LEU A 134 0.17 12.13 2.24
N THR A 135 0.05 12.89 1.18
CA THR A 135 -1.24 13.40 0.68
C THR A 135 -2.14 12.26 0.20
N VAL A 136 -1.58 11.30 -0.51
CA VAL A 136 -2.29 10.10 -0.96
C VAL A 136 -2.74 9.26 0.24
N ALA A 137 -1.87 9.05 1.22
CA ALA A 137 -2.19 8.32 2.45
C ALA A 137 -3.34 9.00 3.23
N LYS A 138 -3.31 10.33 3.32
CA LYS A 138 -4.39 11.09 3.95
C LYS A 138 -5.71 10.94 3.19
N GLY A 139 -5.69 10.99 1.87
CA GLY A 139 -6.87 10.76 1.04
C GLY A 139 -7.46 9.36 1.25
N ILE A 140 -6.62 8.34 1.37
CA ILE A 140 -7.03 6.97 1.70
C ILE A 140 -7.73 6.93 3.06
N SER A 141 -7.14 7.53 4.07
CA SER A 141 -7.68 7.58 5.43
C SER A 141 -9.03 8.32 5.49
N ASP A 142 -9.11 9.47 4.85
CA ASP A 142 -10.34 10.28 4.82
C ASP A 142 -11.47 9.52 4.12
N LYS A 143 -11.20 8.86 3.00
CA LYS A 143 -12.21 8.08 2.28
C LYS A 143 -12.61 6.82 3.07
N ALA A 144 -11.68 6.16 3.73
CA ALA A 144 -11.97 5.00 4.57
C ALA A 144 -12.91 5.38 5.73
N ALA A 145 -12.67 6.51 6.39
CA ALA A 145 -13.54 7.02 7.44
C ALA A 145 -14.95 7.35 6.93
N GLU A 146 -15.05 7.96 5.75
CA GLU A 146 -16.32 8.27 5.10
C GLU A 146 -17.12 7.00 4.77
N ILE A 147 -16.46 6.03 4.12
CA ILE A 147 -17.13 4.82 3.64
C ILE A 147 -17.50 3.85 4.76
N ALA A 148 -16.83 3.90 5.91
CA ALA A 148 -17.11 3.04 7.05
C ALA A 148 -18.52 3.23 7.62
N SER A 149 -19.13 4.42 7.42
CA SER A 149 -20.51 4.69 7.81
C SER A 149 -21.53 4.29 6.73
N GLN A 150 -21.09 3.87 5.55
CA GLN A 150 -21.95 3.64 4.39
C GLN A 150 -22.06 2.16 3.99
N THR A 151 -21.01 1.37 4.22
CA THR A 151 -20.98 -0.05 3.88
C THR A 151 -20.12 -0.85 4.86
N ASP A 152 -20.50 -2.10 5.07
CA ASP A 152 -19.70 -3.11 5.77
C ASP A 152 -19.03 -4.11 4.80
N ASP A 153 -19.26 -3.97 3.49
CA ASP A 153 -18.59 -4.75 2.46
C ASP A 153 -17.17 -4.24 2.23
N ILE A 154 -16.18 -4.99 2.72
CA ILE A 154 -14.78 -4.57 2.68
C ILE A 154 -14.20 -4.58 1.27
N GLU A 155 -14.68 -5.44 0.39
CA GLU A 155 -14.26 -5.46 -1.02
C GLU A 155 -14.73 -4.19 -1.73
N GLU A 156 -16.00 -3.81 -1.55
CA GLU A 156 -16.54 -2.55 -2.08
C GLU A 156 -15.82 -1.35 -1.48
N ALA A 157 -15.61 -1.34 -0.16
CA ALA A 157 -14.91 -0.26 0.53
C ALA A 157 -13.50 -0.08 -0.03
N MET A 158 -12.74 -1.15 -0.20
CA MET A 158 -11.38 -1.08 -0.76
C MET A 158 -11.37 -0.58 -2.21
N ARG A 159 -12.33 -1.00 -3.02
CA ARG A 159 -12.46 -0.50 -4.39
C ARG A 159 -12.63 1.01 -4.41
N ILE A 160 -13.55 1.53 -3.60
CA ILE A 160 -13.84 2.97 -3.51
C ILE A 160 -12.63 3.74 -2.97
N ILE A 161 -11.96 3.20 -1.95
CA ILE A 161 -10.76 3.81 -1.36
C ILE A 161 -9.64 3.91 -2.40
N ILE A 162 -9.41 2.85 -3.18
CA ILE A 162 -8.36 2.83 -4.22
C ILE A 162 -8.69 3.81 -5.34
N GLU A 163 -9.94 3.87 -5.80
CA GLU A 163 -10.36 4.86 -6.80
C GLU A 163 -10.12 6.29 -6.31
N HIS A 164 -10.41 6.55 -5.05
CA HIS A 164 -10.14 7.87 -4.45
C HIS A 164 -8.63 8.13 -4.31
N ALA A 165 -7.84 7.13 -3.95
CA ALA A 165 -6.39 7.24 -3.89
C ALA A 165 -5.80 7.61 -5.25
N GLU A 166 -6.28 7.00 -6.33
CA GLU A 166 -5.89 7.34 -7.71
C GLU A 166 -6.28 8.77 -8.08
N TYR A 167 -7.46 9.20 -7.67
CA TYR A 167 -7.90 10.59 -7.87
C TYR A 167 -6.96 11.58 -7.17
N VAL A 168 -6.66 11.35 -5.88
CA VAL A 168 -5.74 12.21 -5.12
C VAL A 168 -4.34 12.19 -5.75
N LEU A 169 -3.85 11.03 -6.15
CA LEU A 169 -2.57 10.89 -6.84
C LEU A 169 -2.53 11.75 -8.12
N SER A 170 -3.60 11.74 -8.91
CA SER A 170 -3.70 12.55 -10.13
C SER A 170 -3.65 14.05 -9.86
N LYS A 171 -3.92 14.49 -8.64
CA LYS A 171 -3.91 15.89 -8.20
C LYS A 171 -2.57 16.32 -7.59
N THR A 172 -1.65 15.40 -7.36
CA THR A 172 -0.34 15.75 -6.78
C THR A 172 0.44 16.78 -7.63
N PRO A 173 0.39 16.78 -8.98
CA PRO A 173 1.03 17.84 -9.76
C PRO A 173 0.47 19.23 -9.53
N ASP A 174 -0.80 19.35 -9.14
CA ASP A 174 -1.43 20.63 -8.82
C ASP A 174 -0.98 21.18 -7.45
N MET A 175 -0.43 20.32 -6.60
CA MET A 175 0.02 20.67 -5.25
C MET A 175 1.53 20.91 -5.18
N LEU A 176 2.31 20.30 -6.08
CA LEU A 176 3.76 20.35 -6.06
C LEU A 176 4.28 20.74 -7.47
N PRO A 177 4.69 22.01 -7.68
CA PRO A 177 5.01 22.53 -9.01
C PRO A 177 6.03 21.70 -9.80
N VAL A 178 7.04 21.12 -9.13
CA VAL A 178 8.07 20.30 -9.81
C VAL A 178 7.46 19.08 -10.51
N LEU A 179 6.39 18.50 -9.97
CA LEU A 179 5.69 17.39 -10.59
C LEU A 179 4.96 17.84 -11.86
N LYS A 180 4.34 19.01 -11.79
CA LYS A 180 3.63 19.60 -12.93
C LYS A 180 4.60 19.95 -14.08
N GLU A 181 5.74 20.53 -13.75
CA GLU A 181 6.79 20.86 -14.72
C GLU A 181 7.34 19.61 -15.41
N ALA A 182 7.50 18.52 -14.65
CA ALA A 182 7.98 17.23 -15.17
C ALA A 182 6.88 16.41 -15.87
N GLY A 183 5.60 16.79 -15.70
CA GLY A 183 4.48 16.05 -16.29
C GLY A 183 4.24 14.68 -15.63
N VAL A 184 4.55 14.54 -14.34
CA VAL A 184 4.45 13.28 -13.61
C VAL A 184 3.62 13.44 -12.34
N VAL A 185 3.11 12.33 -11.82
CA VAL A 185 2.52 12.24 -10.46
C VAL A 185 3.62 11.93 -9.44
N ASP A 186 3.32 12.07 -8.15
CA ASP A 186 4.27 11.72 -7.10
C ASP A 186 4.64 10.23 -7.14
N SER A 187 5.93 9.93 -7.23
CA SER A 187 6.43 8.56 -7.35
C SER A 187 6.11 7.70 -6.12
N GLY A 188 6.28 8.26 -4.91
CA GLY A 188 5.94 7.56 -3.67
C GLY A 188 4.44 7.27 -3.56
N GLY A 189 3.61 8.25 -3.93
CA GLY A 189 2.16 8.08 -4.00
C GLY A 189 1.73 7.01 -5.01
N GLN A 190 2.38 6.97 -6.17
CA GLN A 190 2.16 5.93 -7.17
C GLN A 190 2.52 4.56 -6.61
N GLY A 191 3.64 4.45 -5.91
CA GLY A 191 4.06 3.20 -5.26
C GLY A 191 3.03 2.70 -4.24
N LEU A 192 2.49 3.60 -3.43
CA LEU A 192 1.45 3.25 -2.46
C LEU A 192 0.18 2.71 -3.16
N VAL A 193 -0.27 3.35 -4.22
CA VAL A 193 -1.43 2.90 -5.01
C VAL A 193 -1.17 1.53 -5.64
N VAL A 194 0.03 1.29 -6.15
CA VAL A 194 0.43 -0.01 -6.72
C VAL A 194 0.36 -1.13 -5.68
N VAL A 195 0.82 -0.87 -4.46
CA VAL A 195 0.69 -1.84 -3.34
C VAL A 195 -0.77 -2.15 -3.06
N LEU A 196 -1.62 -1.13 -2.93
CA LEU A 196 -3.05 -1.31 -2.66
C LEU A 196 -3.77 -2.08 -3.76
N LYS A 197 -3.44 -1.84 -5.01
CA LYS A 197 -4.00 -2.58 -6.15
C LYS A 197 -3.63 -4.05 -6.11
N GLY A 198 -2.38 -4.38 -5.77
CA GLY A 198 -1.95 -5.77 -5.59
C GLY A 198 -2.69 -6.45 -4.44
N MET A 199 -2.90 -5.75 -3.34
CA MET A 199 -3.69 -6.25 -2.22
C MET A 199 -5.15 -6.51 -2.62
N TYR A 200 -5.75 -5.59 -3.35
CA TYR A 200 -7.12 -5.72 -3.84
C TYR A 200 -7.28 -6.91 -4.81
N ASP A 201 -6.33 -7.12 -5.70
CA ASP A 201 -6.33 -8.26 -6.61
C ASP A 201 -6.32 -9.59 -5.84
N ALA A 202 -5.55 -9.68 -4.77
CA ALA A 202 -5.53 -10.85 -3.91
C ALA A 202 -6.86 -11.04 -3.16
N LEU A 203 -7.46 -9.95 -2.68
CA LEU A 203 -8.78 -9.99 -2.02
C LEU A 203 -9.87 -10.50 -2.94
N THR A 204 -9.87 -10.08 -4.20
CA THR A 204 -10.88 -10.46 -5.20
C THR A 204 -10.57 -11.77 -5.94
N GLY A 205 -9.38 -12.35 -5.73
CA GLY A 205 -8.95 -13.56 -6.43
C GLY A 205 -8.40 -13.32 -7.84
N LEU A 206 -8.30 -12.08 -8.31
CA LEU A 206 -7.79 -11.75 -9.66
C LEU A 206 -6.34 -12.15 -9.85
N SER A 207 -5.51 -12.12 -8.80
CA SER A 207 -4.10 -12.53 -8.86
C SER A 207 -3.93 -14.01 -9.21
N LEU A 208 -4.89 -14.86 -8.86
CA LEU A 208 -4.88 -16.29 -9.18
C LEU A 208 -5.22 -16.53 -10.66
N ILE A 209 -6.04 -15.67 -11.27
CA ILE A 209 -6.42 -15.75 -12.67
C ILE A 209 -5.23 -15.40 -13.58
N HIS A 210 -4.43 -14.41 -13.21
CA HIS A 210 -3.26 -13.97 -13.96
C HIS A 210 -2.09 -14.99 -13.93
N ILE A 211 -2.02 -15.86 -12.94
CA ILE A 211 -1.01 -16.91 -12.84
C ILE A 211 -1.31 -18.09 -13.80
N SER A 212 -2.58 -18.31 -14.15
CA SER A 212 -3.00 -19.42 -15.02
C SER A 212 -3.06 -19.06 -16.50
N GLU A 213 -3.11 -17.80 -16.89
CA GLU A 213 -3.20 -17.37 -18.30
C GLU A 213 -1.92 -17.50 -19.13
N PRO A 214 -0.70 -17.24 -18.62
CA PRO A 214 0.52 -17.34 -19.44
C PRO A 214 0.76 -18.73 -20.02
N THR A 215 0.27 -19.77 -19.37
CA THR A 215 0.42 -21.15 -19.84
C THR A 215 -0.54 -21.51 -20.99
N ARG A 216 -1.65 -20.78 -21.14
CA ARG A 216 -2.63 -20.99 -22.20
C ARG A 216 -2.23 -20.35 -23.53
N LEU A 217 -1.52 -19.23 -23.49
CA LEU A 217 -1.08 -18.51 -24.69
C LEU A 217 0.13 -19.19 -25.37
N LEU A 218 0.91 -19.98 -24.63
CA LEU A 218 2.06 -20.71 -25.16
C LEU A 218 1.67 -22.06 -25.81
N SER A 219 0.43 -22.51 -25.64
CA SER A 219 -0.05 -23.79 -26.21
C SER A 219 -0.79 -23.62 -27.52
N ILE A 220 -0.87 -22.42 -28.11
CA ILE A 220 -1.61 -22.14 -29.36
C ILE A 220 -0.65 -21.77 -30.53
N SER A 221 0.65 -21.90 -30.34
CA SER A 221 1.64 -21.71 -31.44
C SER A 221 2.02 -23.02 -32.11
#